data_d529e363f0bc7624604e16b3b5be2287
#
_entry.id   d529e363f0bc7624604e16b3b5be2287
#
_cell.length_a   1.000
_cell.length_b   1.000
_cell.length_c   1.000
_cell.angle_alpha   90.00
_cell.angle_beta   90.00
_cell.angle_gamma   90.00
#
_symmetry.space_group_name_H-M   'P 1'
#
loop_
_entity.id
_entity.type
_entity.pdbx_description
1 polymer ?
#
loop_
_entity_poly.entity_id
_entity_poly.type
_entity_poly.pdbx_seq_one_letter_code
_entity_poly.pdbx_strand_id
1 'polypeptide(L)' 'PDITGAEQEVLALLCEGYSNAEIAQRLVVAESTVKTHVSHLMKKYRAASRLKLVVAVHREREAAL' A
#
# COMPACT_ATOMS: atom_id res chain seq x y z
N PRO A 1 10.02 6.89 -1.07
CA PRO A 1 9.69 7.28 0.31
C PRO A 1 10.10 6.23 1.33
N ASP A 2 10.25 6.66 2.56
CA ASP A 2 10.67 5.80 3.66
C ASP A 2 9.46 5.11 4.27
N ILE A 3 9.29 3.83 3.99
CA ILE A 3 8.15 3.05 4.46
C ILE A 3 8.59 1.97 5.43
N THR A 4 7.71 1.65 6.41
CA THR A 4 7.98 0.62 7.42
C THR A 4 7.78 -0.78 6.83
N GLY A 5 8.26 -1.81 7.55
CA GLY A 5 8.03 -3.19 7.13
C GLY A 5 6.55 -3.55 7.03
N ALA A 6 5.74 -3.08 7.99
CA ALA A 6 4.29 -3.32 7.96
C ALA A 6 3.64 -2.63 6.76
N GLU A 7 4.04 -1.41 6.47
CA GLU A 7 3.53 -0.67 5.30
C GLU A 7 3.95 -1.36 4.01
N GLN A 8 5.17 -1.90 3.95
CA GLN A 8 5.65 -2.62 2.78
C GLN A 8 4.81 -3.86 2.49
N GLU A 9 4.45 -4.62 3.53
CA GLU A 9 3.61 -5.81 3.37
C GLU A 9 2.22 -5.43 2.83
N VAL A 10 1.62 -4.38 3.39
CA VAL A 10 0.32 -3.87 2.92
C VAL A 10 0.43 -3.42 1.47
N LEU A 11 1.47 -2.66 1.15
CA LEU A 11 1.68 -2.13 -0.19
C LEU A 11 1.83 -3.23 -1.24
N ALA A 12 2.58 -4.29 -0.92
CA ALA A 12 2.77 -5.41 -1.83
C ALA A 12 1.43 -6.06 -2.21
N LEU A 13 0.58 -6.33 -1.21
CA LEU A 13 -0.73 -6.94 -1.47
C LEU A 13 -1.68 -5.97 -2.17
N LEU A 14 -1.64 -4.69 -1.81
CA LEU A 14 -2.44 -3.66 -2.45
C LEU A 14 -2.12 -3.58 -3.95
N CYS A 15 -0.85 -3.62 -4.31
CA CYS A 15 -0.41 -3.59 -5.71
C CYS A 15 -0.79 -4.85 -6.48
N GLU A 16 -1.07 -5.95 -5.79
CA GLU A 16 -1.58 -7.18 -6.41
C GLU A 16 -3.10 -7.14 -6.61
N GLY A 17 -3.77 -6.08 -6.15
CA GLY A 17 -5.20 -5.90 -6.36
C GLY A 17 -6.09 -6.35 -5.21
N TYR A 18 -5.51 -6.72 -4.07
CA TYR A 18 -6.32 -7.14 -2.92
C TYR A 18 -7.01 -5.95 -2.26
N SER A 19 -8.24 -6.19 -1.79
CA SER A 19 -9.00 -5.20 -1.01
C SER A 19 -8.43 -5.10 0.41
N ASN A 20 -8.80 -4.04 1.14
CA ASN A 20 -8.39 -3.90 2.53
C ASN A 20 -8.81 -5.09 3.40
N ALA A 21 -10.03 -5.61 3.17
CA ALA A 21 -10.52 -6.79 3.90
C ALA A 21 -9.67 -8.01 3.59
N GLU A 22 -9.32 -8.22 2.33
CA GLU A 22 -8.47 -9.35 1.92
C GLU A 22 -7.06 -9.22 2.47
N ILE A 23 -6.49 -8.02 2.46
CA ILE A 23 -5.18 -7.75 3.04
C ILE A 23 -5.19 -8.05 4.54
N ALA A 24 -6.23 -7.59 5.24
CA ALA A 24 -6.39 -7.83 6.67
C ALA A 24 -6.42 -9.32 6.98
N GLN A 25 -7.12 -10.12 6.20
CA GLN A 25 -7.17 -11.57 6.36
C GLN A 25 -5.80 -12.21 6.14
N ARG A 26 -5.09 -11.81 5.11
CA ARG A 26 -3.79 -12.39 4.77
C ARG A 26 -2.72 -12.04 5.81
N LEU A 27 -2.75 -10.83 6.34
CA LEU A 27 -1.78 -10.39 7.34
C LEU A 27 -2.20 -10.69 8.78
N VAL A 28 -3.42 -11.19 8.97
CA VAL A 28 -4.00 -11.51 10.29
C VAL A 28 -4.02 -10.26 11.18
N VAL A 29 -4.56 -9.18 10.65
CA VAL A 29 -4.73 -7.91 11.37
C VAL A 29 -6.14 -7.38 11.16
N ALA A 30 -6.52 -6.36 11.93
CA ALA A 30 -7.81 -5.71 11.76
C ALA A 30 -7.84 -4.90 10.45
N GLU A 31 -9.00 -4.83 9.82
CA GLU A 31 -9.15 -4.02 8.61
C GLU A 31 -8.87 -2.54 8.86
N SER A 32 -9.22 -2.04 10.05
CA SER A 32 -8.90 -0.66 10.45
C SER A 32 -7.39 -0.39 10.46
N THR A 33 -6.61 -1.39 10.84
CA THR A 33 -5.14 -1.29 10.79
C THR A 33 -4.65 -1.16 9.35
N VAL A 34 -5.22 -1.94 8.44
CA VAL A 34 -4.89 -1.86 7.01
C VAL A 34 -5.25 -0.48 6.46
N LYS A 35 -6.44 0.03 6.79
CA LYS A 35 -6.86 1.38 6.36
C LYS A 35 -5.89 2.45 6.81
N THR A 36 -5.41 2.36 8.04
CA THR A 36 -4.42 3.30 8.57
C THR A 36 -3.12 3.23 7.79
N HIS A 37 -2.63 2.03 7.51
CA HIS A 37 -1.41 1.85 6.70
C HIS A 37 -1.58 2.41 5.29
N VAL A 38 -2.72 2.15 4.65
CA VAL A 38 -3.00 2.68 3.31
C VAL A 38 -3.03 4.21 3.33
N SER A 39 -3.64 4.81 4.35
CA SER A 39 -3.68 6.26 4.49
C SER A 39 -2.27 6.86 4.61
N HIS A 40 -1.41 6.23 5.42
CA HIS A 40 -0.02 6.67 5.56
C HIS A 40 0.76 6.53 4.26
N LEU A 41 0.56 5.42 3.54
CA LEU A 41 1.19 5.19 2.25
C LEU A 41 0.79 6.25 1.24
N MET A 42 -0.49 6.59 1.19
CA MET A 42 -0.98 7.63 0.28
C MET A 42 -0.31 8.98 0.57
N LYS A 43 -0.13 9.32 1.84
CA LYS A 43 0.57 10.55 2.22
C LYS A 43 2.03 10.51 1.82
N LYS A 44 2.71 9.40 2.08
CA LYS A 44 4.14 9.24 1.79
C LYS A 44 4.43 9.30 0.29
N TYR A 45 3.56 8.73 -0.52
CA TYR A 45 3.69 8.76 -1.98
C TYR A 45 3.03 9.98 -2.62
N ARG A 46 2.40 10.84 -1.81
CA ARG A 46 1.65 12.01 -2.30
C ARG A 46 0.60 11.61 -3.33
N ALA A 47 -0.07 10.50 -3.07
CA ALA A 47 -1.10 9.96 -3.96
C ALA A 47 -2.47 10.39 -3.46
N ALA A 48 -3.27 10.98 -4.35
CA ALA A 48 -4.60 11.48 -4.02
C ALA A 48 -5.66 10.38 -3.97
N SER A 49 -5.34 9.19 -4.49
CA SER A 49 -6.26 8.06 -4.52
C SER A 49 -5.49 6.75 -4.46
N ARG A 50 -6.22 5.66 -4.16
CA ARG A 50 -5.66 4.31 -4.13
C ARG A 50 -5.05 3.94 -5.49
N LEU A 51 -5.74 4.27 -6.58
CA LEU A 51 -5.22 4.00 -7.92
C LEU A 51 -3.92 4.76 -8.18
N LYS A 52 -3.87 6.03 -7.79
CA LYS A 52 -2.65 6.85 -7.96
C LYS A 52 -1.50 6.31 -7.13
N LEU A 53 -1.79 5.75 -5.96
CA LEU A 53 -0.78 5.08 -5.14
C LEU A 53 -0.17 3.90 -5.88
N VAL A 54 -1.00 3.04 -6.46
CA VAL A 54 -0.53 1.88 -7.24
C VAL A 54 0.32 2.34 -8.42
N VAL A 55 -0.13 3.37 -9.13
CA VAL A 55 0.60 3.93 -10.27
C VAL A 55 1.96 4.48 -9.84
N ALA A 56 1.99 5.21 -8.71
CA ALA A 56 3.25 5.78 -8.20
C ALA A 56 4.27 4.70 -7.84
N VAL A 57 3.82 3.62 -7.20
CA VAL A 57 4.68 2.49 -6.84
C VAL A 57 5.20 1.80 -8.09
N HIS A 58 4.34 1.62 -9.08
CA HIS A 58 4.71 0.97 -10.34
C HIS A 58 5.77 1.78 -11.08
N ARG A 59 5.62 3.09 -11.13
CA ARG A 59 6.61 3.99 -11.74
C ARG A 59 7.95 3.95 -11.02
N GLU A 60 7.92 3.89 -9.69
CA GLU A 60 9.14 3.77 -8.88
C GLU A 60 9.90 2.49 -9.21
N ARG A 61 9.18 1.37 -9.35
CA ARG A 61 9.77 0.08 -9.70
C ARG A 61 10.37 0.10 -11.11
N GLU A 62 9.68 0.71 -12.06
CA GLU A 62 10.18 0.87 -13.43
C GLU A 62 11.45 1.72 -13.45
N ALA A 63 11.48 2.80 -12.68
CA ALA A 63 12.64 3.67 -12.60
C ALA A 63 13.87 2.98 -12.00
N ALA A 64 13.66 1.94 -11.18
CA ALA A 64 14.73 1.18 -10.55
C ALA A 64 15.35 0.13 -11.48
N LEU A 65 14.72 -0.15 -12.60
CA LEU A 65 15.26 -1.08 -13.60
C LEU A 65 16.29 -0.37 -14.49
#